data_0eae040634ed1b866a5d56d8cf6b618a
#
_entry.id   0eae040634ed1b866a5d56d8cf6b618a
#
_cell.length_a   1.000
_cell.length_b   1.000
_cell.length_c   1.000
_cell.angle_alpha   90.00
_cell.angle_beta   90.00
_cell.angle_gamma   90.00
#
_symmetry.space_group_name_H-M   'P 1'
#
loop_
_entity.id
_entity.type
_entity.pdbx_description
1 polymer ?
#
loop_
_entity_poly.entity_id
_entity_poly.type
_entity_poly.pdbx_seq_one_letter_code
_entity_poly.pdbx_strand_id
1 'polypeptide(L)'
;MKRMPIEKYQSYPQVPINERQWPSQTITSAPIWCSVDLRDGNQALVDPMDSGRKHRMFKALVEMGFKEIEVGFPAASDTDFNFVREIIEQDLIPDDVTIQVLTQAS
;
A
#
# COMPACT_ATOMS: atom_id res chain seq x y z
N MET A 1 5.79 20.13 -8.83
CA MET A 1 5.92 18.75 -9.39
C MET A 1 5.54 18.78 -10.86
N LYS A 2 6.35 18.19 -11.71
CA LYS A 2 6.01 18.10 -13.13
C LYS A 2 4.83 17.16 -13.32
N ARG A 3 3.88 17.57 -14.14
CA ARG A 3 2.74 16.73 -14.50
C ARG A 3 3.23 15.51 -15.30
N MET A 4 2.71 14.35 -14.97
CA MET A 4 2.98 13.13 -15.74
C MET A 4 2.38 13.28 -17.15
N PRO A 5 3.13 12.96 -18.22
CA PRO A 5 2.63 13.08 -19.59
C PRO A 5 1.69 11.92 -19.94
N ILE A 6 0.50 11.92 -19.34
CA ILE A 6 -0.47 10.84 -19.49
C ILE A 6 -0.96 10.68 -20.93
N GLU A 7 -0.92 11.74 -21.73
CA GLU A 7 -1.31 11.71 -23.13
C GLU A 7 -0.42 10.82 -24.01
N LYS A 8 0.76 10.44 -23.53
CA LYS A 8 1.65 9.52 -24.24
C LYS A 8 1.25 8.05 -24.07
N TYR A 9 0.35 7.78 -23.15
CA TYR A 9 -0.06 6.42 -22.83
C TYR A 9 -1.45 6.15 -23.37
N GLN A 10 -1.60 4.99 -23.98
CA GLN A 10 -2.86 4.54 -24.55
C GLN A 10 -3.20 3.16 -24.01
N SER A 11 -4.50 2.85 -23.94
CA SER A 11 -4.96 1.52 -23.58
C SER A 11 -4.45 0.50 -24.60
N TYR A 12 -4.09 -0.68 -24.09
CA TYR A 12 -3.68 -1.77 -24.97
C TYR A 12 -4.84 -2.13 -25.92
N PRO A 13 -4.56 -2.30 -27.25
CA PRO A 13 -5.62 -2.64 -28.19
C PRO A 13 -6.26 -3.98 -27.84
N GLN A 14 -7.58 -4.01 -27.85
CA GLN A 14 -8.32 -5.24 -27.56
C GLN A 14 -8.25 -6.21 -28.74
N VAL A 15 -8.12 -7.50 -28.45
CA VAL A 15 -8.27 -8.54 -29.45
C VAL A 15 -9.76 -8.66 -29.76
N PRO A 16 -10.17 -8.53 -31.06
CA PRO A 16 -11.59 -8.51 -31.43
C PRO A 16 -12.21 -9.92 -31.44
N ILE A 17 -12.42 -10.47 -30.25
CA ILE A 17 -13.12 -11.74 -30.07
C ILE A 17 -14.49 -11.44 -29.47
N ASN A 18 -15.55 -11.88 -30.14
CA ASN A 18 -16.92 -11.69 -29.69
C ASN A 18 -17.24 -12.55 -28.46
N GLU A 19 -18.22 -12.11 -27.70
CA GLU A 19 -18.80 -12.85 -26.57
C GLU A 19 -17.89 -13.01 -25.35
N ARG A 20 -16.78 -12.27 -25.28
CA ARG A 20 -15.98 -12.21 -24.06
C ARG A 20 -16.58 -11.20 -23.08
N GLN A 21 -16.52 -11.52 -21.79
CA GLN A 21 -17.02 -10.63 -20.73
C GLN A 21 -15.91 -9.75 -20.18
N TRP A 22 -15.12 -10.25 -19.25
CA TRP A 22 -14.11 -9.44 -18.59
C TRP A 22 -12.88 -9.06 -19.44
N PRO A 23 -12.37 -9.92 -20.38
CA PRO A 23 -11.15 -9.55 -21.11
C PRO A 23 -11.33 -8.36 -22.06
N SER A 24 -12.56 -8.05 -22.42
CA SER A 24 -12.87 -6.89 -23.29
C SER A 24 -13.09 -5.60 -22.50
N GLN A 25 -13.08 -5.65 -21.20
CA GLN A 25 -13.22 -4.46 -20.36
C GLN A 25 -11.91 -3.70 -20.23
N THR A 26 -12.01 -2.38 -20.21
CA THR A 26 -10.87 -1.47 -20.08
C THR A 26 -10.93 -0.73 -18.76
N ILE A 27 -9.81 -0.65 -18.07
CA ILE A 27 -9.69 0.14 -16.84
C ILE A 27 -9.71 1.62 -17.24
N THR A 28 -10.68 2.37 -16.73
CA THR A 28 -10.87 3.78 -17.06
C THR A 28 -10.57 4.73 -15.90
N SER A 29 -10.36 4.19 -14.70
CA SER A 29 -9.99 4.97 -13.51
C SER A 29 -8.78 4.36 -12.85
N ALA A 30 -8.00 5.18 -12.15
CA ALA A 30 -6.82 4.72 -11.43
C ALA A 30 -7.21 3.74 -10.32
N PRO A 31 -6.47 2.64 -10.14
CA PRO A 31 -6.68 1.75 -9.00
C PRO A 31 -6.25 2.44 -7.70
N ILE A 32 -6.75 1.94 -6.58
CA ILE A 32 -6.27 2.36 -5.27
C ILE A 32 -4.93 1.66 -5.04
N TRP A 33 -3.88 2.44 -4.82
CA TRP A 33 -2.55 1.93 -4.54
C TRP A 33 -2.42 1.57 -3.06
N CYS A 34 -1.92 0.37 -2.78
CA CYS A 34 -1.55 -0.06 -1.44
C CYS A 34 -0.03 -0.11 -1.33
N SER A 35 0.54 0.57 -0.33
CA SER A 35 1.97 0.45 -0.04
C SER A 35 2.22 -0.78 0.84
N VAL A 36 3.22 -1.58 0.48
CA VAL A 36 3.66 -2.75 1.26
C VAL A 36 5.07 -2.57 1.83
N ASP A 37 5.58 -1.35 1.81
CA ASP A 37 6.95 -1.06 2.23
C ASP A 37 7.20 -1.40 3.70
N LEU A 38 6.22 -1.14 4.56
CA LEU A 38 6.34 -1.37 6.01
C LEU A 38 6.16 -2.84 6.40
N ARG A 39 5.61 -3.68 5.55
CA ARG A 39 5.51 -5.11 5.82
C ARG A 39 6.49 -5.90 4.96
N ASP A 40 6.21 -6.03 3.66
CA ASP A 40 7.01 -6.85 2.75
C ASP A 40 8.39 -6.24 2.51
N GLY A 41 8.44 -4.94 2.26
CA GLY A 41 9.70 -4.23 2.09
C GLY A 41 10.57 -4.29 3.33
N ASN A 42 10.02 -4.03 4.51
CA ASN A 42 10.73 -4.13 5.77
C ASN A 42 11.22 -5.56 6.06
N GLN A 43 10.40 -6.56 5.72
CA GLN A 43 10.73 -7.96 5.91
C GLN A 43 11.94 -8.39 5.07
N ALA A 44 12.13 -7.76 3.92
CA ALA A 44 13.23 -8.05 3.02
C ALA A 44 14.58 -7.46 3.46
N LEU A 45 14.57 -6.54 4.42
CA LEU A 45 15.79 -5.89 4.90
C LEU A 45 16.60 -6.85 5.80
N VAL A 46 17.92 -6.81 5.63
CA VAL A 46 18.86 -7.54 6.51
C VAL A 46 18.73 -7.00 7.94
N ASP A 47 18.58 -5.69 8.08
CA ASP A 47 18.37 -4.99 9.35
C ASP A 47 17.01 -4.28 9.29
N PRO A 48 15.95 -4.94 9.80
CA PRO A 48 14.61 -4.35 9.76
C PRO A 48 14.54 -3.01 10.50
N MET A 49 13.62 -2.16 10.08
CA MET A 49 13.44 -0.84 10.68
C MET A 49 12.98 -0.93 12.13
N ASP A 50 13.56 -0.07 12.97
CA ASP A 50 13.09 0.15 14.33
C ASP A 50 11.80 0.98 14.33
N SER A 51 11.22 1.18 15.51
CA SER A 51 9.97 1.94 15.67
C SER A 51 10.07 3.35 15.10
N GLY A 52 11.16 4.07 15.39
CA GLY A 52 11.35 5.44 14.92
C GLY A 52 11.37 5.54 13.39
N ARG A 53 12.09 4.63 12.75
CA ARG A 53 12.15 4.59 11.27
C ARG A 53 10.81 4.21 10.66
N LYS A 54 10.08 3.28 11.29
CA LYS A 54 8.74 2.90 10.84
C LYS A 54 7.77 4.07 10.91
N HIS A 55 7.80 4.86 11.97
CA HIS A 55 6.97 6.06 12.10
C HIS A 55 7.29 7.09 11.02
N ARG A 56 8.57 7.30 10.73
CA ARG A 56 8.99 8.22 9.66
C ARG A 56 8.54 7.74 8.29
N MET A 57 8.66 6.44 8.02
CA MET A 57 8.21 5.86 6.75
C MET A 57 6.70 5.94 6.60
N PHE A 58 5.95 5.63 7.66
CA PHE A 58 4.49 5.74 7.65
C PHE A 58 4.06 7.17 7.32
N LYS A 59 4.65 8.15 7.99
CA LYS A 59 4.35 9.56 7.72
C LYS A 59 4.65 9.94 6.27
N ALA A 60 5.78 9.48 5.75
CA ALA A 60 6.16 9.75 4.36
C ALA A 60 5.16 9.14 3.37
N LEU A 61 4.71 7.91 3.61
CA LEU A 61 3.72 7.25 2.76
C LEU A 61 2.37 7.97 2.76
N VAL A 62 1.93 8.44 3.92
CA VAL A 62 0.71 9.25 4.04
C VAL A 62 0.87 10.55 3.25
N GLU A 63 2.01 11.24 3.38
CA GLU A 63 2.29 12.48 2.66
C GLU A 63 2.37 12.29 1.16
N MET A 64 2.84 11.12 0.70
CA MET A 64 2.84 10.76 -0.73
C MET A 64 1.46 10.52 -1.30
N GLY A 65 0.45 10.31 -0.44
CA GLY A 65 -0.93 10.15 -0.86
C GLY A 65 -1.42 8.71 -0.92
N PHE A 66 -0.69 7.75 -0.36
CA PHE A 66 -1.21 6.39 -0.26
C PHE A 66 -2.42 6.33 0.66
N LYS A 67 -3.50 5.72 0.19
CA LYS A 67 -4.76 5.58 0.93
C LYS A 67 -4.92 4.21 1.58
N GLU A 68 -4.12 3.24 1.17
CA GLU A 68 -4.02 1.93 1.80
C GLU A 68 -2.55 1.63 2.08
N ILE A 69 -2.25 1.25 3.31
CA ILE A 69 -0.86 1.00 3.75
C ILE A 69 -0.85 -0.28 4.59
N GLU A 70 -0.10 -1.28 4.13
CA GLU A 70 0.16 -2.49 4.91
C GLU A 70 1.29 -2.21 5.88
N VAL A 71 0.98 -2.25 7.18
CA VAL A 71 1.87 -1.69 8.21
C VAL A 71 2.67 -2.71 8.99
N GLY A 72 2.41 -4.00 8.80
CA GLY A 72 3.20 -5.01 9.48
C GLY A 72 2.52 -6.36 9.60
N PHE A 73 3.20 -7.25 10.35
CA PHE A 73 2.71 -8.59 10.68
C PHE A 73 2.71 -8.73 12.20
N PRO A 74 1.67 -8.20 12.89
CA PRO A 74 1.66 -8.11 14.36
C PRO A 74 1.78 -9.45 15.08
N ALA A 75 1.23 -10.52 14.47
CA ALA A 75 1.28 -11.85 15.07
C ALA A 75 2.68 -12.48 15.04
N ALA A 76 3.58 -12.00 14.18
CA ALA A 76 4.91 -12.58 14.00
C ALA A 76 6.02 -11.80 14.72
N SER A 77 5.75 -10.56 15.15
CA SER A 77 6.80 -9.68 15.67
C SER A 77 6.24 -8.70 16.68
N ASP A 78 6.89 -8.65 17.86
CA ASP A 78 6.54 -7.66 18.89
C ASP A 78 6.79 -6.25 18.40
N THR A 79 7.81 -6.01 17.62
CA THR A 79 8.10 -4.70 17.03
C THR A 79 6.96 -4.25 16.14
N ASP A 80 6.46 -5.14 15.28
CA ASP A 80 5.32 -4.83 14.41
C ASP A 80 4.04 -4.61 15.22
N PHE A 81 3.78 -5.45 16.20
CA PHE A 81 2.63 -5.30 17.08
C PHE A 81 2.65 -3.95 17.78
N ASN A 82 3.77 -3.60 18.38
CA ASN A 82 3.91 -2.34 19.11
C ASN A 82 3.78 -1.13 18.18
N PHE A 83 4.35 -1.19 16.97
CA PHE A 83 4.21 -0.12 16.00
C PHE A 83 2.75 0.10 15.60
N VAL A 84 2.02 -0.96 15.31
CA VAL A 84 0.60 -0.86 14.95
C VAL A 84 -0.19 -0.24 16.12
N ARG A 85 0.07 -0.69 17.34
CA ARG A 85 -0.56 -0.11 18.53
C ARG A 85 -0.25 1.36 18.68
N GLU A 86 0.98 1.76 18.46
CA GLU A 86 1.42 3.16 18.59
C GLU A 86 0.70 4.07 17.59
N ILE A 87 0.59 3.68 16.32
CA ILE A 87 -0.08 4.53 15.33
C ILE A 87 -1.57 4.65 15.58
N ILE A 88 -2.19 3.64 16.19
CA ILE A 88 -3.60 3.69 16.58
C ILE A 88 -3.78 4.57 17.80
N GLU A 89 -3.02 4.33 18.85
CA GLU A 89 -3.18 5.01 20.15
C GLU A 89 -2.77 6.49 20.08
N GLN A 90 -1.82 6.84 19.24
CA GLN A 90 -1.38 8.22 19.03
C GLN A 90 -2.18 8.95 17.95
N ASP A 91 -3.22 8.31 17.41
CA ASP A 91 -4.11 8.88 16.39
C ASP A 91 -3.34 9.41 15.18
N LEU A 92 -2.40 8.61 14.68
CA LEU A 92 -1.54 8.98 13.55
C LEU A 92 -2.12 8.57 12.20
N ILE A 93 -3.23 7.84 12.18
CA ILE A 93 -3.86 7.36 10.95
C ILE A 93 -4.90 8.38 10.50
N PRO A 94 -4.69 9.02 9.33
CA PRO A 94 -5.69 9.94 8.78
C PRO A 94 -7.02 9.21 8.48
N ASP A 95 -8.13 9.96 8.53
CA ASP A 95 -9.47 9.39 8.32
C ASP A 95 -9.63 8.74 6.94
N ASP A 96 -8.90 9.22 5.95
CA ASP A 96 -8.95 8.72 4.57
C ASP A 96 -7.91 7.63 4.26
N VAL A 97 -7.18 7.15 5.27
CA VAL A 97 -6.17 6.10 5.13
C VAL A 97 -6.63 4.84 5.85
N THR A 98 -6.59 3.71 5.14
CA THR A 98 -6.87 2.39 5.70
C THR A 98 -5.56 1.65 5.92
N ILE A 99 -5.31 1.22 7.14
CA ILE A 99 -4.16 0.35 7.43
C ILE A 99 -4.54 -1.11 7.27
N GLN A 100 -3.59 -1.91 6.85
CA GLN A 100 -3.73 -3.36 6.68
C GLN A 100 -2.62 -4.08 7.41
N VAL A 101 -2.91 -5.28 7.87
CA VAL A 101 -1.92 -6.15 8.51
C VAL A 101 -2.02 -7.54 7.92
N LEU A 102 -0.90 -8.26 7.93
CA LEU A 102 -0.88 -9.66 7.57
C LEU A 102 -1.34 -10.50 8.77
N THR A 103 -2.12 -11.51 8.51
CA THR A 103 -2.49 -12.50 9.52
C THR A 103 -2.43 -13.89 8.92
N GLN A 104 -2.07 -14.87 9.76
CA GLN A 104 -2.05 -16.26 9.33
C GLN A 104 -3.46 -16.83 9.34
N ALA A 105 -3.76 -17.65 8.35
CA ALA A 105 -4.93 -18.48 8.35
C ALA A 105 -4.65 -19.72 9.20
N SER A 106 -5.34 -19.87 10.29
CA SER A 106 -5.14 -20.98 11.20
C SER A 106 -6.45 -21.65 11.59
#